data_df06ac51c28dedce17e897a9aa6c0a19
#
_entry.id   df06ac51c28dedce17e897a9aa6c0a19
#
_cell.length_a   1.000
_cell.length_b   1.000
_cell.length_c   1.000
_cell.angle_alpha   90.00
_cell.angle_beta   90.00
_cell.angle_gamma   90.00
#
_symmetry.space_group_name_H-M   'P 1'
#
loop_
_entity.id
_entity.type
_entity.pdbx_description
1 polymer ?
#
loop_
_entity_poly.entity_id
_entity_poly.type
_entity_poly.pdbx_seq_one_letter_code
_entity_poly.pdbx_strand_id
1 'polypeptide(L)'
;PDDQKLVIETARVIRVGFLQQNAYHKDDTYVTLEKQEKMMEVILRLYKGIMKVVDHNIVLSAVRESGIIDEVIRMKYNISNDHLEAFDALKKKVDQTIAEIIEKQ
;
A
#
# COMPACT_ATOMS: atom_id res chain seq x y z
N PRO A 1 7.36 -21.17 -7.68
CA PRO A 1 7.84 -20.86 -6.34
C PRO A 1 6.78 -20.20 -5.49
N ASP A 2 6.77 -20.53 -4.22
CA ASP A 2 5.79 -19.99 -3.27
C ASP A 2 5.86 -18.46 -3.15
N ASP A 3 7.05 -17.91 -3.30
CA ASP A 3 7.26 -16.46 -3.23
C ASP A 3 6.46 -15.71 -4.30
N GLN A 4 6.46 -16.24 -5.53
CA GLN A 4 5.70 -15.65 -6.62
C GLN A 4 4.20 -15.73 -6.37
N LYS A 5 3.73 -16.84 -5.82
CA LYS A 5 2.32 -16.98 -5.43
C LYS A 5 1.92 -15.94 -4.41
N LEU A 6 2.74 -15.74 -3.40
CA LEU A 6 2.47 -14.77 -2.33
C LEU A 6 2.40 -13.34 -2.87
N VAL A 7 3.30 -12.99 -3.78
CA VAL A 7 3.31 -11.67 -4.42
C VAL A 7 2.03 -11.47 -5.24
N ILE A 8 1.64 -12.48 -6.02
CA ILE A 8 0.42 -12.42 -6.85
C ILE A 8 -0.82 -12.28 -5.97
N GLU A 9 -0.91 -13.05 -4.89
CA GLU A 9 -2.03 -12.97 -3.94
C GLU A 9 -2.10 -11.62 -3.28
N THR A 10 -0.97 -11.06 -2.88
CA THR A 10 -0.90 -9.74 -2.27
C THR A 10 -1.37 -8.66 -3.24
N ALA A 11 -0.91 -8.73 -4.49
CA ALA A 11 -1.34 -7.79 -5.52
C ALA A 11 -2.85 -7.87 -5.73
N ARG A 12 -3.42 -9.09 -5.69
CA ARG A 12 -4.86 -9.28 -5.80
C ARG A 12 -5.61 -8.63 -4.63
N VAL A 13 -5.13 -8.83 -3.40
CA VAL A 13 -5.74 -8.24 -2.21
C VAL A 13 -5.78 -6.72 -2.31
N ILE A 14 -4.66 -6.12 -2.73
CA ILE A 14 -4.57 -4.67 -2.89
C ILE A 14 -5.54 -4.19 -3.96
N ARG A 15 -5.57 -4.86 -5.12
CA ARG A 15 -6.47 -4.48 -6.22
C ARG A 15 -7.92 -4.60 -5.81
N VAL A 16 -8.31 -5.69 -5.18
CA VAL A 16 -9.68 -5.89 -4.69
C VAL A 16 -10.02 -4.82 -3.66
N GLY A 17 -9.08 -4.49 -2.77
CA GLY A 17 -9.29 -3.43 -1.79
C GLY A 17 -9.57 -2.08 -2.43
N PHE A 18 -8.82 -1.72 -3.48
CA PHE A 18 -9.09 -0.48 -4.23
C PHE A 18 -10.46 -0.49 -4.89
N LEU A 19 -10.85 -1.61 -5.50
CA LEU A 19 -12.16 -1.73 -6.12
C LEU A 19 -13.29 -1.60 -5.09
N GLN A 20 -13.13 -2.19 -3.92
CA GLN A 20 -14.11 -2.08 -2.84
C GLN A 20 -14.23 -0.64 -2.34
N GLN A 21 -13.11 0.06 -2.20
CA GLN A 21 -13.13 1.47 -1.79
C GLN A 21 -13.83 2.33 -2.83
N ASN A 22 -13.58 2.11 -4.12
CA ASN A 22 -14.27 2.82 -5.19
C ASN A 22 -15.77 2.57 -5.15
N ALA A 23 -16.19 1.34 -4.86
CA ALA A 23 -17.61 0.99 -4.74
C ALA A 23 -18.25 1.61 -3.52
N TYR A 24 -17.51 1.69 -2.41
CA TYR A 24 -18.00 2.28 -1.18
C TYR A 24 -18.19 3.79 -1.30
N HIS A 25 -17.24 4.46 -1.97
CA HIS A 25 -17.30 5.91 -2.19
C HIS A 25 -17.96 6.16 -3.54
N LYS A 26 -19.25 6.45 -3.51
CA LYS A 26 -20.06 6.63 -4.72
C LYS A 26 -19.77 7.93 -5.46
N ASP A 27 -19.21 8.91 -4.77
CA ASP A 27 -18.87 10.18 -5.38
C ASP A 27 -17.59 10.04 -6.19
N ASP A 28 -17.66 10.45 -7.44
CA ASP A 28 -16.54 10.39 -8.37
C ASP A 28 -15.51 11.45 -7.94
N THR A 29 -14.55 11.05 -7.14
CA THR A 29 -13.52 11.95 -6.66
C THR A 29 -12.55 12.26 -7.79
N TYR A 30 -12.50 13.53 -8.19
CA TYR A 30 -11.53 13.97 -9.19
C TYR A 30 -10.11 13.79 -8.66
N VAL A 31 -9.25 13.16 -9.45
CA VAL A 31 -7.86 12.90 -9.09
C VAL A 31 -6.97 13.58 -10.12
N THR A 32 -6.10 14.49 -9.66
CA THR A 32 -5.14 15.18 -10.54
C THR A 32 -4.07 14.19 -11.01
N LEU A 33 -3.36 14.54 -12.09
CA LEU A 33 -2.22 13.76 -12.56
C LEU A 33 -1.14 13.66 -11.49
N GLU A 34 -0.88 14.75 -10.78
CA GLU A 34 0.11 14.78 -9.71
C GLU A 34 -0.26 13.80 -8.59
N LYS A 35 -1.54 13.76 -8.22
CA LYS A 35 -2.01 12.81 -7.22
C LYS A 35 -1.85 11.37 -7.70
N GLN A 36 -2.19 11.10 -8.97
CA GLN A 36 -2.01 9.77 -9.55
C GLN A 36 -0.56 9.32 -9.49
N GLU A 37 0.37 10.21 -9.82
CA GLU A 37 1.81 9.92 -9.74
C GLU A 37 2.23 9.59 -8.32
N LYS A 38 1.77 10.38 -7.35
CA LYS A 38 2.07 10.14 -5.93
C LYS A 38 1.52 8.82 -5.44
N MET A 39 0.29 8.49 -5.84
CA MET A 39 -0.31 7.22 -5.49
C MET A 39 0.51 6.04 -6.05
N MET A 40 0.96 6.16 -7.30
CA MET A 40 1.78 5.11 -7.91
C MET A 40 3.11 4.95 -7.16
N GLU A 41 3.73 6.04 -6.73
CA GLU A 41 4.96 5.99 -5.94
C GLU A 41 4.75 5.21 -4.64
N VAL A 42 3.64 5.46 -3.97
CA VAL A 42 3.30 4.74 -2.72
C VAL A 42 3.10 3.24 -3.00
N ILE A 43 2.35 2.92 -4.04
CA ILE A 43 2.08 1.52 -4.41
C ILE A 43 3.38 0.77 -4.71
N LEU A 44 4.26 1.37 -5.50
CA LEU A 44 5.54 0.75 -5.83
C LEU A 44 6.41 0.55 -4.58
N ARG A 45 6.38 1.51 -3.65
CA ARG A 45 7.11 1.40 -2.39
C ARG A 45 6.57 0.26 -1.55
N LEU A 46 5.26 0.11 -1.51
CA LEU A 46 4.62 -0.98 -0.78
C LEU A 46 5.00 -2.34 -1.37
N TYR A 47 4.97 -2.48 -2.70
CA TYR A 47 5.36 -3.74 -3.34
C TYR A 47 6.83 -4.10 -3.05
N LYS A 48 7.71 -3.13 -3.13
CA LYS A 48 9.13 -3.34 -2.79
C LYS A 48 9.30 -3.81 -1.34
N GLY A 49 8.54 -3.18 -0.44
CA GLY A 49 8.57 -3.56 0.97
C GLY A 49 8.06 -4.98 1.20
N ILE A 50 6.96 -5.35 0.54
CA ILE A 50 6.40 -6.69 0.66
C ILE A 50 7.39 -7.73 0.13
N MET A 51 8.08 -7.45 -0.97
CA MET A 51 9.10 -8.36 -1.48
C MET A 51 10.24 -8.55 -0.49
N LYS A 52 10.66 -7.50 0.20
CA LYS A 52 11.67 -7.62 1.27
C LYS A 52 11.19 -8.53 2.39
N VAL A 53 9.94 -8.39 2.81
CA VAL A 53 9.35 -9.24 3.84
C VAL A 53 9.37 -10.70 3.41
N VAL A 54 8.97 -10.99 2.18
CA VAL A 54 8.98 -12.33 1.62
C VAL A 54 10.40 -12.89 1.56
N ASP A 55 11.37 -12.09 1.13
CA ASP A 55 12.78 -12.50 1.04
C ASP A 55 13.37 -12.84 2.42
N HIS A 56 12.84 -12.27 3.48
CA HIS A 56 13.24 -12.59 4.85
C HIS A 56 12.45 -13.75 5.45
N ASN A 57 11.66 -14.45 4.63
CA ASN A 57 10.83 -15.58 5.06
C ASN A 57 9.82 -15.23 6.15
N ILE A 58 9.34 -13.98 6.13
CA ILE A 58 8.34 -13.50 7.08
C ILE A 58 6.96 -13.67 6.42
N VAL A 59 5.97 -14.08 7.22
CA VAL A 59 4.62 -14.28 6.72
C VAL A 59 3.95 -12.96 6.35
N LEU A 60 3.22 -12.93 5.26
CA LEU A 60 2.54 -11.73 4.77
C LEU A 60 1.48 -11.21 5.73
N SER A 61 0.92 -12.06 6.59
CA SER A 61 -0.03 -11.63 7.59
C SER A 61 0.54 -10.53 8.50
N ALA A 62 1.86 -10.52 8.73
CA ALA A 62 2.51 -9.47 9.51
C ALA A 62 2.33 -8.09 8.86
N VAL A 63 2.40 -8.01 7.53
CA VAL A 63 2.17 -6.75 6.81
C VAL A 63 0.70 -6.34 6.91
N ARG A 64 -0.21 -7.29 6.76
CA ARG A 64 -1.65 -7.01 6.87
C ARG A 64 -2.02 -6.52 8.27
N GLU A 65 -1.51 -7.19 9.30
CA GLU A 65 -1.80 -6.85 10.70
C GLU A 65 -1.25 -5.48 11.08
N SER A 66 -0.21 -5.00 10.39
CA SER A 66 0.33 -3.66 10.63
C SER A 66 -0.63 -2.55 10.24
N GLY A 67 -1.61 -2.84 9.37
CA GLY A 67 -2.56 -1.85 8.87
C GLY A 67 -2.04 -1.03 7.70
N ILE A 68 -0.80 -1.23 7.24
CA ILE A 68 -0.23 -0.38 6.19
C ILE A 68 -0.91 -0.61 4.83
N ILE A 69 -1.32 -1.84 4.55
CA ILE A 69 -2.03 -2.15 3.30
C ILE A 69 -3.36 -1.39 3.26
N ASP A 70 -4.10 -1.37 4.37
CA ASP A 70 -5.36 -0.64 4.45
C ASP A 70 -5.17 0.86 4.27
N GLU A 71 -4.13 1.43 4.85
CA GLU A 71 -3.84 2.86 4.65
C GLU A 71 -3.56 3.18 3.19
N VAL A 72 -2.80 2.34 2.51
CA VAL A 72 -2.51 2.53 1.09
C VAL A 72 -3.79 2.41 0.26
N ILE A 73 -4.61 1.40 0.53
CA ILE A 73 -5.87 1.20 -0.18
C ILE A 73 -6.79 2.42 -0.05
N ARG A 74 -6.79 3.08 1.10
CA ARG A 74 -7.68 4.22 1.38
C ARG A 74 -7.09 5.57 0.97
N MET A 75 -5.85 5.63 0.53
CA MET A 75 -5.15 6.91 0.28
C MET A 75 -5.86 7.81 -0.71
N LYS A 76 -6.52 7.24 -1.72
CA LYS A 76 -7.24 8.04 -2.73
C LYS A 76 -8.28 8.95 -2.09
N TYR A 77 -8.98 8.44 -1.08
CA TYR A 77 -10.08 9.14 -0.41
C TYR A 77 -9.63 9.89 0.85
N ASN A 78 -8.54 9.45 1.47
CA ASN A 78 -8.04 10.06 2.70
C ASN A 78 -7.12 11.25 2.45
N ILE A 79 -6.51 11.35 1.28
CA ILE A 79 -5.57 12.41 0.96
C ILE A 79 -6.13 13.23 -0.20
N SER A 80 -6.28 14.54 0.00
CA SER A 80 -6.84 15.41 -1.02
C SER A 80 -5.78 15.80 -2.06
N ASN A 81 -6.28 16.28 -3.23
CA ASN A 81 -5.42 16.79 -4.30
C ASN A 81 -4.55 17.98 -3.83
N ASP A 82 -4.97 18.67 -2.75
CA ASP A 82 -4.30 19.88 -2.25
C ASP A 82 -3.22 19.58 -1.21
N HIS A 83 -3.07 18.32 -0.78
CA HIS A 83 -2.15 17.93 0.28
C HIS A 83 -1.23 16.79 -0.15
N LEU A 84 -0.53 17.00 -1.28
CA LEU A 84 0.33 15.97 -1.85
C LEU A 84 1.49 15.56 -0.95
N GLU A 85 1.90 16.44 -0.04
CA GLU A 85 2.93 16.13 0.97
C GLU A 85 2.54 14.96 1.88
N ALA A 86 1.24 14.71 2.03
CA ALA A 86 0.76 13.58 2.82
C ALA A 86 1.13 12.23 2.18
N PHE A 87 1.28 12.18 0.85
CA PHE A 87 1.76 10.97 0.18
C PHE A 87 3.21 10.68 0.52
N ASP A 88 4.04 11.72 0.66
CA ASP A 88 5.44 11.54 1.06
C ASP A 88 5.53 11.00 2.48
N ALA A 89 4.67 11.48 3.37
CA ALA A 89 4.56 10.95 4.72
C ALA A 89 4.12 9.47 4.72
N LEU A 90 3.17 9.14 3.86
CA LEU A 90 2.70 7.75 3.74
C LEU A 90 3.80 6.83 3.20
N LYS A 91 4.60 7.28 2.24
CA LYS A 91 5.75 6.51 1.75
C LYS A 91 6.73 6.20 2.88
N LYS A 92 7.04 7.21 3.71
CA LYS A 92 7.92 7.01 4.86
C LYS A 92 7.32 6.02 5.84
N LYS A 93 6.01 6.10 6.06
CA LYS A 93 5.32 5.16 6.94
C LYS A 93 5.40 3.73 6.41
N VAL A 94 5.26 3.54 5.11
CA VAL A 94 5.44 2.24 4.47
C VAL A 94 6.84 1.72 4.77
N ASP A 95 7.88 2.51 4.52
CA ASP A 95 9.26 2.11 4.75
C ASP A 95 9.51 1.76 6.21
N GLN A 96 9.04 2.57 7.14
CA GLN A 96 9.21 2.36 8.57
C GLN A 96 8.49 1.10 9.04
N THR A 97 7.27 0.89 8.55
CA THR A 97 6.48 -0.28 8.91
C THR A 97 7.17 -1.57 8.46
N ILE A 98 7.66 -1.58 7.22
CA ILE A 98 8.40 -2.74 6.68
C ILE A 98 9.67 -2.98 7.49
N ALA A 99 10.44 -1.93 7.78
CA ALA A 99 11.67 -2.06 8.58
C ALA A 99 11.38 -2.63 9.96
N GLU A 100 10.32 -2.17 10.61
CA GLU A 100 9.92 -2.68 11.93
C GLU A 100 9.51 -4.15 11.89
N ILE A 101 8.77 -4.56 10.86
CA ILE A 101 8.37 -5.95 10.68
C ILE A 101 9.61 -6.84 10.55
N ILE A 102 10.59 -6.43 9.77
CA ILE A 102 11.81 -7.20 9.56
C ILE A 102 12.65 -7.24 10.84
N GLU A 103 12.77 -6.12 11.56
CA GLU A 103 13.55 -6.06 12.79
C GLU A 103 13.01 -6.96 13.91
N LYS A 104 11.69 -7.14 13.94
CA LYS A 104 11.06 -7.93 15.02
C LYS A 104 11.19 -9.45 14.85
N GLN A 105 11.78 -9.89 13.76
CA GLN A 105 11.92 -11.33 13.50
C GLN A 105 13.19 -11.95 14.04
#